data_756af783e331470a4020fcf72c077b5c
#
_entry.id   756af783e331470a4020fcf72c077b5c
#
_cell.length_a   1.000
_cell.length_b   1.000
_cell.length_c   1.000
_cell.angle_alpha   90.00
_cell.angle_beta   90.00
_cell.angle_gamma   90.00
#
_symmetry.space_group_name_H-M   'P 1'
#
loop_
_entity.id
_entity.type
_entity.pdbx_description
1 polymer ?
#
loop_
_entity_poly.entity_id
_entity_poly.type
_entity_poly.pdbx_seq_one_letter_code
_entity_poly.pdbx_strand_id
1 'polypeptide(L)'
;MKLATFDIEISNIFDLGPGEDLVKYAPFDISVAATHIAGGQEQHWYSKLSDGTPATNLTADDAGRMLEYLETLQTQGHALVAWNGLSFDLRWIGHAAKDMATARRVALQLYDPMFQFFKLKGFPIGLAKAGQGMGIRMSKLMDGADAPKRWMAGEHQAVFDYVMGDVRLTAAIAQAIIDAGEVRWVTQRGSTSSVRMPRLRTIEDCLADPMPDQSWMDTPILESSFAGWLDEA
;
A
#
# COMPACT_ATOMS: atom_id res chain seq x y z
N MET A 1 7.04 -16.53 -8.91
CA MET A 1 7.28 -15.63 -7.76
C MET A 1 6.24 -15.98 -6.71
N LYS A 2 6.61 -16.13 -5.44
CA LYS A 2 5.64 -16.35 -4.35
C LYS A 2 5.22 -14.97 -3.83
N LEU A 3 4.00 -14.54 -4.14
CA LEU A 3 3.52 -13.22 -3.73
C LEU A 3 3.01 -13.26 -2.28
N ALA A 4 3.38 -12.27 -1.50
CA ALA A 4 2.76 -11.91 -0.24
C ALA A 4 2.37 -10.44 -0.31
N THR A 5 1.12 -10.10 -0.01
CA THR A 5 0.61 -8.74 -0.08
C THR A 5 0.18 -8.25 1.29
N PHE A 6 0.25 -6.95 1.51
CA PHE A 6 -0.23 -6.30 2.73
C PHE A 6 -0.80 -4.91 2.42
N ASP A 7 -1.60 -4.42 3.35
CA ASP A 7 -2.23 -3.11 3.31
C ASP A 7 -2.62 -2.69 4.73
N ILE A 8 -2.74 -1.39 4.98
CA ILE A 8 -3.15 -0.84 6.28
C ILE A 8 -4.34 0.10 6.15
N GLU A 9 -5.12 0.20 7.24
CA GLU A 9 -6.11 1.25 7.43
C GLU A 9 -5.75 2.11 8.64
N ILE A 10 -5.93 3.41 8.51
CA ILE A 10 -5.68 4.35 9.61
C ILE A 10 -6.93 4.51 10.49
N SER A 11 -6.73 4.91 11.75
CA SER A 11 -7.83 5.23 12.67
C SER A 11 -8.19 6.72 12.70
N ASN A 12 -7.30 7.57 12.18
CA ASN A 12 -7.48 9.02 12.20
C ASN A 12 -8.59 9.44 11.25
N ILE A 13 -9.50 10.25 11.73
CA ILE A 13 -10.60 10.84 10.94
C ILE A 13 -10.22 12.27 10.60
N PHE A 14 -10.22 12.61 9.32
CA PHE A 14 -9.93 13.95 8.83
C PHE A 14 -11.10 14.47 8.01
N ASP A 15 -11.37 15.77 8.13
CA ASP A 15 -12.29 16.50 7.26
C ASP A 15 -11.45 17.24 6.21
N LEU A 16 -11.10 16.52 5.13
CA LEU A 16 -10.24 17.03 4.08
C LEU A 16 -11.03 17.94 3.13
N GLY A 17 -10.53 19.14 2.90
CA GLY A 17 -11.01 20.01 1.84
C GLY A 17 -10.67 19.46 0.43
N PRO A 18 -11.36 19.93 -0.62
CA PRO A 18 -11.05 19.53 -1.99
C PRO A 18 -9.57 19.77 -2.36
N GLY A 19 -8.85 18.72 -2.72
CA GLY A 19 -7.43 18.80 -3.11
C GLY A 19 -6.46 18.94 -1.95
N GLU A 20 -6.90 18.79 -0.71
CA GLU A 20 -6.04 18.81 0.45
C GLU A 20 -5.25 17.52 0.59
N ASP A 21 -3.95 17.64 0.87
CA ASP A 21 -3.06 16.50 1.03
C ASP A 21 -3.16 15.92 2.45
N LEU A 22 -3.55 14.64 2.53
CA LEU A 22 -3.64 13.90 3.80
C LEU A 22 -2.30 13.90 4.56
N VAL A 23 -1.16 13.90 3.87
CA VAL A 23 0.17 13.83 4.49
C VAL A 23 0.45 15.00 5.45
N LYS A 24 -0.24 16.14 5.29
CA LYS A 24 -0.14 17.26 6.23
C LYS A 24 -0.55 16.91 7.67
N TYR A 25 -1.32 15.87 7.83
CA TYR A 25 -1.86 15.43 9.13
C TYR A 25 -1.07 14.28 9.75
N ALA A 26 0.05 13.90 9.11
CA ALA A 26 0.93 12.86 9.63
C ALA A 26 1.58 13.24 10.98
N PRO A 27 1.96 12.27 11.81
CA PRO A 27 1.90 10.82 11.58
C PRO A 27 0.50 10.25 11.74
N PHE A 28 0.27 9.05 11.17
CA PHE A 28 -1.02 8.36 11.26
C PHE A 28 -0.95 7.17 12.21
N ASP A 29 -2.05 6.99 12.94
CA ASP A 29 -2.28 5.80 13.75
C ASP A 29 -2.95 4.73 12.89
N ILE A 30 -2.49 3.48 13.01
CA ILE A 30 -3.04 2.34 12.27
C ILE A 30 -4.15 1.71 13.11
N SER A 31 -5.32 1.52 12.53
CA SER A 31 -6.42 0.77 13.15
C SER A 31 -6.25 -0.73 12.95
N VAL A 32 -6.02 -1.15 11.72
CA VAL A 32 -5.90 -2.54 11.30
C VAL A 32 -4.99 -2.62 10.07
N ALA A 33 -4.36 -3.77 9.90
CA ALA A 33 -3.70 -4.15 8.67
C ALA A 33 -4.10 -5.58 8.27
N ALA A 34 -3.84 -5.94 7.02
CA ALA A 34 -4.01 -7.30 6.54
C ALA A 34 -2.78 -7.76 5.77
N THR A 35 -2.55 -9.07 5.82
CA THR A 35 -1.56 -9.76 4.98
C THR A 35 -2.23 -10.93 4.28
N HIS A 36 -1.84 -11.17 3.02
CA HIS A 36 -2.31 -12.30 2.22
C HIS A 36 -1.12 -12.93 1.50
N ILE A 37 -0.95 -14.24 1.64
CA ILE A 37 0.01 -15.04 0.87
C ILE A 37 -0.77 -15.77 -0.22
N ALA A 38 -0.40 -15.57 -1.47
CA ALA A 38 -1.08 -16.18 -2.60
C ALA A 38 -1.15 -17.72 -2.49
N GLY A 39 -2.37 -18.25 -2.44
CA GLY A 39 -2.62 -19.68 -2.22
C GLY A 39 -2.36 -20.17 -0.79
N GLY A 40 -2.20 -19.28 0.18
CA GLY A 40 -1.84 -19.59 1.56
C GLY A 40 -2.65 -18.83 2.60
N GLN A 41 -1.96 -18.32 3.60
CA GLN A 41 -2.53 -17.72 4.79
C GLN A 41 -3.02 -16.28 4.54
N GLU A 42 -4.13 -15.93 5.18
CA GLU A 42 -4.64 -14.58 5.37
C GLU A 42 -4.65 -14.23 6.84
N GLN A 43 -4.25 -13.02 7.18
CA GLN A 43 -4.18 -12.58 8.57
C GLN A 43 -4.54 -11.10 8.68
N HIS A 44 -5.32 -10.76 9.72
CA HIS A 44 -5.51 -9.38 10.16
C HIS A 44 -4.58 -9.08 11.34
N TRP A 45 -4.06 -7.87 11.34
CA TRP A 45 -3.19 -7.32 12.38
C TRP A 45 -3.93 -6.18 13.04
N TYR A 46 -4.24 -6.33 14.30
CA TYR A 46 -4.91 -5.32 15.14
C TYR A 46 -4.64 -5.62 16.60
N SER A 47 -4.67 -4.60 17.43
CA SER A 47 -4.55 -4.76 18.87
C SER A 47 -5.91 -5.03 19.50
N LYS A 48 -5.90 -5.72 20.65
CA LYS A 48 -7.11 -6.07 21.42
C LYS A 48 -7.10 -5.36 22.76
N LEU A 49 -8.27 -4.92 23.18
CA LEU A 49 -8.52 -4.50 24.56
C LEU A 49 -8.61 -5.73 25.48
N SER A 50 -8.64 -5.48 26.79
CA SER A 50 -8.71 -6.53 27.81
C SER A 50 -9.97 -7.40 27.73
N ASP A 51 -11.04 -6.88 27.13
CA ASP A 51 -12.29 -7.62 26.88
C ASP A 51 -12.29 -8.41 25.57
N GLY A 52 -11.18 -8.35 24.81
CA GLY A 52 -10.99 -9.04 23.52
C GLY A 52 -11.49 -8.28 22.31
N THR A 53 -12.12 -7.12 22.47
CA THR A 53 -12.55 -6.27 21.36
C THR A 53 -11.36 -5.58 20.68
N PRO A 54 -11.45 -5.20 19.39
CA PRO A 54 -10.41 -4.43 18.73
C PRO A 54 -10.16 -3.10 19.43
N ALA A 55 -8.88 -2.77 19.62
CA ALA A 55 -8.47 -1.45 20.08
C ALA A 55 -8.59 -0.41 18.98
N THR A 56 -8.63 0.87 19.34
CA THR A 56 -8.66 1.96 18.36
C THR A 56 -7.46 1.93 17.44
N ASN A 57 -6.26 1.71 18.02
CA ASN A 57 -5.00 1.75 17.31
C ASN A 57 -4.19 0.48 17.54
N LEU A 58 -3.35 0.16 16.57
CA LEU A 58 -2.32 -0.85 16.70
C LEU A 58 -1.29 -0.40 17.75
N THR A 59 -0.97 -1.27 18.70
CA THR A 59 0.10 -1.00 19.68
C THR A 59 1.47 -1.11 19.01
N ALA A 60 2.49 -0.49 19.62
CA ALA A 60 3.86 -0.59 19.11
C ALA A 60 4.35 -2.05 19.04
N ASP A 61 3.97 -2.88 20.02
CA ASP A 61 4.33 -4.31 20.03
C ASP A 61 3.66 -5.08 18.90
N ASP A 62 2.38 -4.81 18.61
CA ASP A 62 1.67 -5.46 17.52
C ASP A 62 2.18 -5.00 16.15
N ALA A 63 2.46 -3.71 16.01
CA ALA A 63 3.08 -3.15 14.81
C ALA A 63 4.50 -3.72 14.60
N GLY A 64 5.27 -3.87 15.68
CA GLY A 64 6.60 -4.50 15.65
C GLY A 64 6.52 -5.96 15.17
N ARG A 65 5.58 -6.74 15.72
CA ARG A 65 5.36 -8.13 15.28
C ARG A 65 4.94 -8.22 13.81
N MET A 66 4.11 -7.29 13.33
CA MET A 66 3.77 -7.23 11.91
C MET A 66 5.01 -6.93 11.07
N LEU A 67 5.81 -5.94 11.46
CA LEU A 67 7.00 -5.54 10.71
C LEU A 67 8.03 -6.68 10.64
N GLU A 68 8.28 -7.37 11.74
CA GLU A 68 9.13 -8.59 11.79
C GLU A 68 8.58 -9.70 10.90
N TYR A 69 7.26 -9.86 10.86
CA TYR A 69 6.62 -10.85 9.97
C TYR A 69 6.83 -10.50 8.50
N LEU A 70 6.68 -9.23 8.11
CA LEU A 70 6.93 -8.78 6.74
C LEU A 70 8.40 -9.00 6.34
N GLU A 71 9.38 -8.68 7.21
CA GLU A 71 10.80 -8.95 6.98
C GLU A 71 11.07 -10.46 6.86
N THR A 72 10.40 -11.27 7.70
CA THR A 72 10.51 -12.74 7.65
C THR A 72 10.00 -13.29 6.31
N LEU A 73 8.89 -12.79 5.79
CA LEU A 73 8.39 -13.21 4.47
C LEU A 73 9.40 -12.94 3.36
N GLN A 74 10.07 -11.78 3.37
CA GLN A 74 11.12 -11.46 2.41
C GLN A 74 12.31 -12.41 2.54
N THR A 75 12.78 -12.69 3.76
CA THR A 75 13.90 -13.61 4.00
C THR A 75 13.58 -15.06 3.59
N GLN A 76 12.30 -15.45 3.63
CA GLN A 76 11.80 -16.72 3.14
C GLN A 76 11.59 -16.77 1.62
N GLY A 77 11.94 -15.69 0.91
CA GLY A 77 11.88 -15.61 -0.55
C GLY A 77 10.50 -15.27 -1.12
N HIS A 78 9.60 -14.71 -0.30
CA HIS A 78 8.37 -14.12 -0.83
C HIS A 78 8.66 -12.75 -1.43
N ALA A 79 8.06 -12.47 -2.57
CA ALA A 79 7.96 -11.10 -3.07
C ALA A 79 6.87 -10.39 -2.29
N LEU A 80 7.28 -9.50 -1.39
CA LEU A 80 6.36 -8.67 -0.63
C LEU A 80 5.85 -7.55 -1.53
N VAL A 81 4.54 -7.41 -1.64
CA VAL A 81 3.89 -6.45 -2.55
C VAL A 81 2.89 -5.60 -1.79
N ALA A 82 2.91 -4.30 -2.02
CA ALA A 82 1.86 -3.39 -1.57
C ALA A 82 1.61 -2.32 -2.65
N TRP A 83 0.42 -1.77 -2.69
CA TRP A 83 0.06 -0.68 -3.60
C TRP A 83 0.22 0.65 -2.89
N ASN A 84 1.20 1.46 -3.27
CA ASN A 84 1.60 2.67 -2.55
C ASN A 84 2.25 2.38 -1.18
N GLY A 85 2.71 1.16 -0.98
CA GLY A 85 3.28 0.70 0.29
C GLY A 85 4.56 1.42 0.69
N LEU A 86 5.33 1.92 -0.30
CA LEU A 86 6.52 2.73 -0.05
C LEU A 86 6.16 4.05 0.64
N SER A 87 5.24 4.83 0.06
CA SER A 87 4.99 6.17 0.59
C SER A 87 4.04 6.17 1.78
N PHE A 88 3.28 5.11 1.97
CA PHE A 88 2.25 5.06 2.99
C PHE A 88 2.45 3.92 4.00
N ASP A 89 2.18 2.70 3.63
CA ASP A 89 2.04 1.59 4.58
C ASP A 89 3.28 1.37 5.44
N LEU A 90 4.45 1.16 4.83
CA LEU A 90 5.68 0.86 5.57
C LEU A 90 6.17 2.04 6.40
N ARG A 91 5.95 3.26 5.92
CA ARG A 91 6.27 4.45 6.71
C ARG A 91 5.50 4.48 8.01
N TRP A 92 4.18 4.24 7.97
CA TRP A 92 3.34 4.33 9.16
C TRP A 92 3.42 3.06 10.03
N ILE A 93 3.67 1.89 9.46
CA ILE A 93 4.02 0.68 10.25
C ILE A 93 5.32 0.94 11.03
N GLY A 94 6.35 1.50 10.40
CA GLY A 94 7.62 1.85 11.06
C GLY A 94 7.44 2.86 12.20
N HIS A 95 6.61 3.88 11.99
CA HIS A 95 6.25 4.84 13.04
C HIS A 95 5.51 4.18 14.20
N ALA A 96 4.48 3.37 13.92
CA ALA A 96 3.70 2.66 14.93
C ALA A 96 4.58 1.68 15.72
N ALA A 97 5.45 0.94 15.05
CA ALA A 97 6.41 0.00 15.66
C ALA A 97 7.56 0.69 16.40
N LYS A 98 7.79 2.00 16.17
CA LYS A 98 8.97 2.73 16.61
C LYS A 98 10.29 2.13 16.11
N ASP A 99 10.24 1.52 14.92
CA ASP A 99 11.38 0.88 14.26
C ASP A 99 11.44 1.26 12.77
N MET A 100 11.85 2.50 12.53
CA MET A 100 12.05 3.02 11.17
C MET A 100 13.20 2.31 10.44
N ALA A 101 14.19 1.80 11.18
CA ALA A 101 15.34 1.12 10.58
C ALA A 101 14.90 -0.19 9.88
N THR A 102 14.09 -1.01 10.54
CA THR A 102 13.52 -2.22 9.92
C THR A 102 12.55 -1.86 8.82
N ALA A 103 11.68 -0.85 9.01
CA ALA A 103 10.74 -0.42 7.98
C ALA A 103 11.45 -0.01 6.67
N ARG A 104 12.58 0.70 6.76
CA ARG A 104 13.39 1.09 5.59
C ARG A 104 14.00 -0.14 4.89
N ARG A 105 14.54 -1.11 5.64
CA ARG A 105 15.08 -2.34 5.05
C ARG A 105 14.01 -3.11 4.28
N VAL A 106 12.83 -3.26 4.89
CA VAL A 106 11.69 -3.92 4.26
C VAL A 106 11.24 -3.14 3.03
N ALA A 107 11.19 -1.79 3.10
CA ALA A 107 10.77 -0.94 1.99
C ALA A 107 11.68 -1.04 0.78
N LEU A 108 13.00 -1.09 0.95
CA LEU A 108 13.93 -1.21 -0.18
C LEU A 108 13.73 -2.50 -0.98
N GLN A 109 13.31 -3.58 -0.33
CA GLN A 109 13.04 -4.88 -0.94
C GLN A 109 11.55 -5.09 -1.27
N LEU A 110 10.70 -4.06 -1.07
CA LEU A 110 9.29 -4.09 -1.44
C LEU A 110 9.13 -4.02 -2.96
N TYR A 111 8.14 -4.71 -3.49
CA TYR A 111 7.61 -4.54 -4.84
C TYR A 111 6.36 -3.65 -4.75
N ASP A 112 6.46 -2.41 -5.20
CA ASP A 112 5.34 -1.48 -5.25
C ASP A 112 4.99 -1.16 -6.70
N PRO A 113 3.96 -1.81 -7.27
CA PRO A 113 3.62 -1.59 -8.68
C PRO A 113 3.19 -0.17 -8.99
N MET A 114 2.64 0.57 -8.01
CA MET A 114 2.27 1.97 -8.18
C MET A 114 3.52 2.85 -8.27
N PHE A 115 4.52 2.65 -7.40
CA PHE A 115 5.78 3.38 -7.47
C PHE A 115 6.57 3.04 -8.74
N GLN A 116 6.65 1.75 -9.13
CA GLN A 116 7.26 1.35 -10.39
C GLN A 116 6.56 1.99 -11.59
N PHE A 117 5.23 2.10 -11.58
CA PHE A 117 4.47 2.82 -12.59
C PHE A 117 4.80 4.32 -12.60
N PHE A 118 4.90 4.95 -11.43
CA PHE A 118 5.33 6.34 -11.30
C PHE A 118 6.69 6.57 -11.95
N LYS A 119 7.67 5.70 -11.72
CA LYS A 119 8.99 5.77 -12.35
C LYS A 119 8.96 5.61 -13.87
N LEU A 120 7.93 4.96 -14.42
CA LEU A 120 7.74 4.80 -15.87
C LEU A 120 6.98 5.96 -16.51
N LYS A 121 6.05 6.59 -15.77
CA LYS A 121 5.07 7.53 -16.34
C LYS A 121 5.09 8.93 -15.74
N GLY A 122 5.72 9.14 -14.59
CA GLY A 122 5.79 10.42 -13.89
C GLY A 122 4.55 10.79 -13.06
N PHE A 123 3.55 9.89 -12.97
CA PHE A 123 2.37 10.09 -12.13
C PHE A 123 1.90 8.77 -11.54
N PRO A 124 1.29 8.76 -10.35
CA PRO A 124 0.76 7.55 -9.74
C PRO A 124 -0.63 7.21 -10.29
N ILE A 125 -1.02 5.93 -10.14
CA ILE A 125 -2.39 5.46 -10.41
C ILE A 125 -2.97 4.77 -9.17
N GLY A 126 -4.26 4.99 -8.91
CA GLY A 126 -4.94 4.32 -7.81
C GLY A 126 -5.23 2.83 -8.10
N LEU A 127 -5.24 2.03 -7.03
CA LEU A 127 -5.48 0.59 -7.05
C LEU A 127 -6.73 0.20 -7.87
N ALA A 128 -7.86 0.89 -7.63
CA ALA A 128 -9.11 0.64 -8.35
C ALA A 128 -9.00 0.88 -9.86
N LYS A 129 -8.26 1.93 -10.28
CA LYS A 129 -8.06 2.24 -11.71
C LYS A 129 -7.18 1.20 -12.41
N ALA A 130 -6.17 0.70 -11.71
CA ALA A 130 -5.33 -0.41 -12.18
C ALA A 130 -6.14 -1.71 -12.26
N GLY A 131 -6.89 -2.06 -11.21
CA GLY A 131 -7.75 -3.25 -11.20
C GLY A 131 -8.76 -3.27 -12.36
N GLN A 132 -9.44 -2.15 -12.59
CA GLN A 132 -10.35 -2.00 -13.72
C GLN A 132 -9.62 -2.16 -15.07
N GLY A 133 -8.47 -1.52 -15.23
CA GLY A 133 -7.66 -1.59 -16.44
C GLY A 133 -7.13 -3.01 -16.73
N MET A 134 -6.75 -3.74 -15.68
CA MET A 134 -6.33 -5.15 -15.76
C MET A 134 -7.50 -6.12 -15.93
N GLY A 135 -8.76 -5.64 -15.94
CA GLY A 135 -9.94 -6.47 -16.11
C GLY A 135 -10.31 -7.29 -14.87
N ILE A 136 -9.80 -6.92 -13.70
CA ILE A 136 -10.08 -7.61 -12.45
C ILE A 136 -11.41 -7.11 -11.90
N ARG A 137 -12.37 -8.05 -11.79
CA ARG A 137 -13.70 -7.75 -11.24
C ARG A 137 -13.68 -7.97 -9.73
N MET A 138 -13.48 -6.89 -8.99
CA MET A 138 -13.72 -6.86 -7.55
C MET A 138 -14.70 -5.74 -7.23
N SER A 139 -15.66 -6.03 -6.36
CA SER A 139 -16.58 -5.00 -5.87
C SER A 139 -15.83 -4.10 -4.90
N LYS A 140 -15.92 -2.79 -5.09
CA LYS A 140 -15.46 -1.84 -4.08
C LYS A 140 -16.37 -1.98 -2.86
N LEU A 141 -15.81 -2.39 -1.72
CA LEU A 141 -16.58 -2.63 -0.50
C LEU A 141 -16.89 -1.31 0.24
N MET A 142 -15.98 -0.33 0.19
CA MET A 142 -16.18 1.02 0.74
C MET A 142 -15.18 2.02 0.13
N ASP A 143 -15.29 3.28 0.49
CA ASP A 143 -14.24 4.27 0.28
C ASP A 143 -13.25 4.24 1.46
N GLY A 144 -11.93 4.33 1.17
CA GLY A 144 -10.90 4.34 2.22
C GLY A 144 -11.12 5.44 3.27
N ALA A 145 -11.66 6.59 2.87
CA ALA A 145 -12.02 7.67 3.79
C ALA A 145 -13.14 7.32 4.80
N ASP A 146 -13.88 6.25 4.56
CA ASP A 146 -14.93 5.76 5.47
C ASP A 146 -14.41 4.70 6.45
N ALA A 147 -13.28 4.05 6.18
CA ALA A 147 -12.73 3.01 7.02
C ALA A 147 -12.46 3.48 8.46
N PRO A 148 -11.82 4.66 8.71
CA PRO A 148 -11.63 5.17 10.06
C PRO A 148 -12.95 5.43 10.81
N LYS A 149 -13.94 5.97 10.12
CA LYS A 149 -15.26 6.27 10.71
C LYS A 149 -15.99 5.00 11.14
N ARG A 150 -15.97 3.97 10.29
CA ARG A 150 -16.56 2.66 10.58
C ARG A 150 -15.84 1.96 11.70
N TRP A 151 -14.49 2.02 11.72
CA TRP A 151 -13.70 1.47 12.82
C TRP A 151 -14.09 2.09 14.16
N MET A 152 -14.14 3.42 14.22
CA MET A 152 -14.54 4.14 15.43
C MET A 152 -16.02 3.91 15.82
N ALA A 153 -16.87 3.57 14.87
CA ALA A 153 -18.27 3.19 15.13
C ALA A 153 -18.42 1.71 15.59
N GLY A 154 -17.32 0.94 15.68
CA GLY A 154 -17.34 -0.47 16.07
C GLY A 154 -17.73 -1.43 14.93
N GLU A 155 -17.82 -0.95 13.69
CA GLU A 155 -18.12 -1.77 12.51
C GLU A 155 -16.85 -2.52 12.03
N HIS A 156 -16.11 -3.13 12.95
CA HIS A 156 -14.79 -3.70 12.70
C HIS A 156 -14.79 -4.76 11.59
N GLN A 157 -15.84 -5.61 11.52
CA GLN A 157 -15.90 -6.64 10.48
C GLN A 157 -15.93 -6.04 9.07
N ALA A 158 -16.63 -4.93 8.87
CA ALA A 158 -16.68 -4.26 7.58
C ALA A 158 -15.29 -3.73 7.16
N VAL A 159 -14.49 -3.26 8.13
CA VAL A 159 -13.12 -2.78 7.87
C VAL A 159 -12.16 -3.96 7.65
N PHE A 160 -12.31 -5.06 8.40
CA PHE A 160 -11.55 -6.30 8.14
C PHE A 160 -11.78 -6.82 6.72
N ASP A 161 -13.05 -6.88 6.29
CA ASP A 161 -13.40 -7.35 4.96
C ASP A 161 -12.85 -6.41 3.87
N TYR A 162 -12.84 -5.11 4.14
CA TYR A 162 -12.35 -4.09 3.23
C TYR A 162 -10.83 -4.20 3.03
N VAL A 163 -10.04 -4.12 4.10
CA VAL A 163 -8.57 -4.19 4.00
C VAL A 163 -8.12 -5.55 3.41
N MET A 164 -8.81 -6.65 3.75
CA MET A 164 -8.54 -7.95 3.12
C MET A 164 -8.91 -7.96 1.64
N GLY A 165 -9.96 -7.24 1.25
CA GLY A 165 -10.31 -7.03 -0.16
C GLY A 165 -9.20 -6.35 -0.93
N ASP A 166 -8.61 -5.30 -0.37
CA ASP A 166 -7.55 -4.51 -1.02
C ASP A 166 -6.24 -5.32 -1.14
N VAL A 167 -5.84 -6.12 -0.14
CA VAL A 167 -4.67 -7.01 -0.27
C VAL A 167 -4.87 -8.11 -1.32
N ARG A 168 -6.08 -8.67 -1.43
CA ARG A 168 -6.41 -9.65 -2.48
C ARG A 168 -6.41 -9.00 -3.87
N LEU A 169 -6.94 -7.80 -3.99
CA LEU A 169 -6.93 -7.02 -5.23
C LEU A 169 -5.49 -6.71 -5.66
N THR A 170 -4.66 -6.27 -4.72
CA THR A 170 -3.24 -6.00 -4.95
C THR A 170 -2.52 -7.26 -5.44
N ALA A 171 -2.75 -8.42 -4.83
CA ALA A 171 -2.20 -9.70 -5.27
C ALA A 171 -2.63 -10.07 -6.69
N ALA A 172 -3.93 -9.91 -6.99
CA ALA A 172 -4.48 -10.21 -8.31
C ALA A 172 -3.91 -9.29 -9.40
N ILE A 173 -3.76 -7.98 -9.10
CA ILE A 173 -3.15 -7.02 -10.03
C ILE A 173 -1.67 -7.35 -10.24
N ALA A 174 -0.91 -7.62 -9.18
CA ALA A 174 0.50 -7.98 -9.28
C ALA A 174 0.70 -9.22 -10.15
N GLN A 175 -0.12 -10.27 -9.94
CA GLN A 175 -0.07 -11.48 -10.76
C GLN A 175 -0.43 -11.19 -12.23
N ALA A 176 -1.48 -10.39 -12.46
CA ALA A 176 -1.89 -10.03 -13.82
C ALA A 176 -0.82 -9.20 -14.56
N ILE A 177 -0.09 -8.32 -13.86
CA ILE A 177 1.04 -7.58 -14.42
C ILE A 177 2.17 -8.55 -14.81
N ILE A 178 2.50 -9.51 -13.94
CA ILE A 178 3.53 -10.53 -14.21
C ILE A 178 3.18 -11.34 -15.46
N ASP A 179 1.92 -11.77 -15.57
CA ASP A 179 1.45 -12.60 -16.66
C ASP A 179 1.39 -11.84 -18.00
N ALA A 180 0.96 -10.56 -17.96
CA ALA A 180 0.80 -9.72 -19.15
C ALA A 180 2.10 -9.02 -19.59
N GLY A 181 3.06 -8.81 -18.70
CA GLY A 181 4.25 -7.99 -18.95
C GLY A 181 3.94 -6.49 -19.14
N GLU A 182 2.77 -6.06 -18.71
CA GLU A 182 2.30 -4.67 -18.77
C GLU A 182 1.32 -4.37 -17.64
N VAL A 183 1.21 -3.09 -17.28
CA VAL A 183 0.11 -2.61 -16.45
C VAL A 183 -0.86 -1.79 -17.30
N ARG A 184 -2.16 -2.06 -17.14
CA ARG A 184 -3.25 -1.32 -17.76
C ARG A 184 -4.05 -0.58 -16.69
N TRP A 185 -4.54 0.59 -17.03
CA TRP A 185 -5.37 1.38 -16.12
C TRP A 185 -6.46 2.14 -16.86
N VAL A 186 -7.52 2.48 -16.15
CA VAL A 186 -8.56 3.37 -16.66
C VAL A 186 -8.15 4.83 -16.42
N THR A 187 -8.03 5.59 -17.48
CA THR A 187 -7.68 7.01 -17.44
C THR A 187 -8.81 7.86 -16.86
N GLN A 188 -8.54 9.13 -16.54
CA GLN A 188 -9.58 10.08 -16.12
C GLN A 188 -10.69 10.26 -17.17
N ARG A 189 -10.37 10.05 -18.47
CA ARG A 189 -11.33 10.12 -19.58
C ARG A 189 -12.13 8.84 -19.79
N GLY A 190 -11.94 7.83 -18.94
CA GLY A 190 -12.64 6.55 -19.00
C GLY A 190 -12.09 5.56 -20.05
N SER A 191 -11.04 5.90 -20.78
CA SER A 191 -10.37 4.97 -21.70
C SER A 191 -9.32 4.12 -20.97
N THR A 192 -9.06 2.91 -21.48
CA THR A 192 -7.97 2.08 -20.99
C THR A 192 -6.66 2.48 -21.69
N SER A 193 -5.59 2.60 -20.89
CA SER A 193 -4.23 2.82 -21.37
C SER A 193 -3.31 1.74 -20.79
N SER A 194 -2.12 1.55 -21.36
CA SER A 194 -1.14 0.58 -20.87
C SER A 194 0.29 1.09 -20.96
N VAL A 195 1.15 0.50 -20.14
CA VAL A 195 2.61 0.67 -20.24
C VAL A 195 3.29 -0.68 -19.98
N ARG A 196 4.35 -0.97 -20.71
CA ARG A 196 5.14 -2.19 -20.52
C ARG A 196 5.76 -2.21 -19.12
N MET A 197 5.54 -3.30 -18.42
CA MET A 197 6.12 -3.62 -17.10
C MET A 197 6.43 -5.12 -17.11
N PRO A 198 7.52 -5.53 -17.79
CA PRO A 198 7.79 -6.94 -18.09
C PRO A 198 8.12 -7.76 -16.84
N ARG A 199 8.43 -7.11 -15.74
CA ARG A 199 8.62 -7.71 -14.42
C ARG A 199 8.33 -6.69 -13.33
N LEU A 200 7.94 -7.15 -12.17
CA LEU A 200 7.97 -6.34 -10.96
C LEU A 200 9.43 -6.17 -10.51
N ARG A 201 9.75 -5.01 -9.97
CA ARG A 201 11.08 -4.64 -9.46
C ARG A 201 10.95 -4.15 -8.03
N THR A 202 11.99 -4.33 -7.25
CA THR A 202 12.05 -3.78 -5.90
C THR A 202 12.12 -2.26 -5.93
N ILE A 203 11.81 -1.64 -4.79
CA ILE A 203 11.96 -0.18 -4.64
C ILE A 203 13.42 0.23 -4.90
N GLU A 204 14.39 -0.51 -4.33
CA GLU A 204 15.82 -0.25 -4.55
C GLU A 204 16.17 -0.22 -6.04
N ASP A 205 15.71 -1.21 -6.81
CA ASP A 205 15.88 -1.24 -8.25
C ASP A 205 15.23 -0.04 -8.96
N CYS A 206 14.03 0.36 -8.53
CA CYS A 206 13.30 1.48 -9.13
C CYS A 206 13.94 2.83 -8.82
N LEU A 207 14.48 3.01 -7.61
CA LEU A 207 15.18 4.23 -7.22
C LEU A 207 16.46 4.47 -8.04
N ALA A 208 17.11 3.42 -8.52
CA ALA A 208 18.28 3.53 -9.39
C ALA A 208 17.95 4.07 -10.80
N ASP A 209 16.70 4.07 -11.24
CA ASP A 209 16.29 4.63 -12.52
C ASP A 209 16.22 6.15 -12.46
N PRO A 210 16.51 6.85 -13.59
CA PRO A 210 16.28 8.29 -13.66
C PRO A 210 14.81 8.63 -13.50
N MET A 211 14.53 9.87 -13.10
CA MET A 211 13.16 10.38 -13.08
C MET A 211 12.59 10.42 -14.50
N PRO A 212 11.31 10.06 -14.66
CA PRO A 212 10.64 10.15 -15.94
C PRO A 212 10.46 11.60 -16.37
N ASP A 213 10.25 11.82 -17.68
CA ASP A 213 9.90 13.14 -18.20
C ASP A 213 8.53 13.60 -17.67
N GLN A 214 8.55 14.70 -16.94
CA GLN A 214 7.37 15.36 -16.37
C GLN A 214 7.18 16.79 -16.93
N SER A 215 7.87 17.14 -18.02
CA SER A 215 7.81 18.50 -18.63
C SER A 215 6.40 18.91 -19.08
N TRP A 216 5.49 17.95 -19.21
CA TRP A 216 4.08 18.13 -19.55
C TRP A 216 3.18 18.48 -18.35
N MET A 217 3.72 18.45 -17.12
CA MET A 217 3.00 18.75 -15.89
C MET A 217 3.29 20.17 -15.43
N ASP A 218 2.26 20.91 -15.03
CA ASP A 218 2.43 22.25 -14.43
C ASP A 218 3.16 22.16 -13.08
N THR A 219 2.92 21.07 -12.33
CA THR A 219 3.58 20.78 -11.05
C THR A 219 4.12 19.35 -11.07
N PRO A 220 5.42 19.17 -11.35
CA PRO A 220 6.05 17.85 -11.32
C PRO A 220 5.97 17.21 -9.93
N ILE A 221 5.76 15.89 -9.90
CA ILE A 221 5.72 15.11 -8.67
C ILE A 221 7.15 14.68 -8.33
N LEU A 222 7.60 15.03 -7.14
CA LEU A 222 8.95 14.68 -6.69
C LEU A 222 9.01 13.22 -6.20
N GLU A 223 10.10 12.53 -6.50
CA GLU A 223 10.37 11.20 -5.98
C GLU A 223 10.40 11.20 -4.43
N SER A 224 10.92 12.27 -3.84
CA SER A 224 10.96 12.43 -2.39
C SER A 224 9.58 12.46 -1.72
N SER A 225 8.51 12.75 -2.46
CA SER A 225 7.14 12.63 -1.92
C SER A 225 6.75 11.18 -1.63
N PHE A 226 7.40 10.20 -2.26
CA PHE A 226 7.20 8.77 -2.00
C PHE A 226 8.30 8.19 -1.10
N ALA A 227 9.56 8.52 -1.38
CA ALA A 227 10.74 7.85 -0.84
C ALA A 227 11.56 8.72 0.13
N GLY A 228 11.25 10.01 0.32
CA GLY A 228 12.07 10.91 1.14
C GLY A 228 12.27 10.44 2.58
N TRP A 229 11.31 9.73 3.16
CA TRP A 229 11.41 9.19 4.51
C TRP A 229 12.46 8.08 4.68
N LEU A 230 12.94 7.50 3.57
CA LEU A 230 14.02 6.51 3.61
C LEU A 230 15.34 7.14 4.07
N ASP A 231 15.54 8.43 3.84
CA ASP A 231 16.74 9.19 4.17
C ASP A 231 16.61 9.99 5.47
N GLU A 232 15.44 10.03 6.08
CA GLU A 232 15.21 10.71 7.37
C GLU A 232 16.00 10.00 8.48
N ALA A 233 16.66 10.78 9.37
CA ALA A 233 17.53 10.27 10.43
C ALA A 233 16.74 9.57 11.57
#